data_0d319c54d6fb081585837b7ad97a0ced
#
_entry.id   0d319c54d6fb081585837b7ad97a0ced
#
_cell.length_a   1.000
_cell.length_b   1.000
_cell.length_c   1.000
_cell.angle_alpha   90.00
_cell.angle_beta   90.00
_cell.angle_gamma   90.00
#
_symmetry.space_group_name_H-M   'P 1'
#
loop_
_entity.id
_entity.type
_entity.pdbx_description
1 polymer ?
#
loop_
_entity_poly.entity_id
_entity_poly.type
_entity_poly.pdbx_seq_one_letter_code
_entity_poly.pdbx_strand_id
1 'polypeptide(L)'
;MLTAVACNRDEINFEMPSQLLRFSSDTVFCDTVYNQVRSETYAVKIYNDEDKDVMIPKISLEKGAASLYRINVDGKAGTDFNNIPLRKKDSLYIFVEIAPIANAPEAIAEDRVNVETPAGKQHVTLFSVVQDAEFFIETKTNPNILANNTSWENSKAKIIFGNLTVAEGKSLTIQPGTKVYFHKNSGLKISKNSTLTAAGSLNNEVIFRGDRNDTRYDTIPKNWNGISADENAIVNLDYTKIFGGTRGLELKKANATINNSIFHTHQEFGIYAVNSIVTAKNLVMNNCGEADFGIFKGGTYNIIHSTFANYWNFNAALPGLGIYAANEYQNGTTTEQGALSLSIKNSIIYGDKENSIVFKPTSGQTFNATFQNCLLKYGTGSSYAIDAGSIKNQDPKFQNYFTHKMNLRVKDDSPAKGKGNVTVAASVPTDIVGVSRTASPTIGAYQ
;
A
#
# COMPACT_ATOMS: atom_id res chain seq x y z
N MET A 1 -24.23 2.26 -69.86
CA MET A 1 -24.01 0.90 -69.38
C MET A 1 -23.37 1.02 -68.00
N LEU A 2 -24.15 0.97 -66.92
CA LEU A 2 -23.64 1.05 -65.54
C LEU A 2 -23.27 -0.39 -65.14
N THR A 3 -21.98 -0.64 -64.95
CA THR A 3 -21.51 -1.86 -64.31
C THR A 3 -21.64 -1.74 -62.81
N ALA A 4 -22.61 -2.42 -62.21
CA ALA A 4 -22.68 -2.58 -60.75
C ALA A 4 -21.55 -3.53 -60.32
N VAL A 5 -20.60 -2.98 -59.61
CA VAL A 5 -19.60 -3.78 -58.89
C VAL A 5 -20.30 -4.34 -57.65
N ALA A 6 -20.71 -5.57 -57.69
CA ALA A 6 -21.17 -6.28 -56.51
C ALA A 6 -19.96 -6.49 -55.59
N CYS A 7 -19.96 -5.92 -54.37
CA CYS A 7 -19.07 -6.37 -53.31
C CYS A 7 -19.38 -7.80 -53.01
N ASN A 8 -18.50 -8.72 -53.41
CA ASN A 8 -18.52 -10.10 -52.92
C ASN A 8 -18.32 -9.98 -51.39
N ARG A 9 -19.35 -10.28 -50.60
CA ARG A 9 -19.19 -10.62 -49.19
C ARG A 9 -18.49 -11.94 -49.20
N ASP A 10 -17.26 -11.97 -48.71
CA ASP A 10 -16.56 -13.20 -48.39
C ASP A 10 -17.48 -14.00 -47.47
N GLU A 11 -17.94 -15.19 -47.94
CA GLU A 11 -18.68 -16.11 -47.09
C GLU A 11 -17.77 -16.55 -45.96
N ILE A 12 -18.15 -16.22 -44.72
CA ILE A 12 -17.40 -16.59 -43.52
C ILE A 12 -17.68 -18.08 -43.30
N ASN A 13 -16.68 -18.91 -43.58
CA ASN A 13 -16.74 -20.32 -43.33
C ASN A 13 -15.78 -20.71 -42.21
N PHE A 14 -16.32 -21.21 -41.09
CA PHE A 14 -15.55 -21.69 -39.95
C PHE A 14 -15.27 -23.19 -40.10
N GLU A 15 -14.00 -23.52 -40.02
CA GLU A 15 -13.52 -24.92 -40.03
C GLU A 15 -13.09 -25.37 -38.65
N MET A 16 -12.93 -26.66 -38.43
CA MET A 16 -12.33 -27.17 -37.21
C MET A 16 -10.84 -26.80 -37.13
N PRO A 17 -10.31 -26.44 -35.94
CA PRO A 17 -8.87 -26.22 -35.76
C PRO A 17 -8.07 -27.47 -36.18
N SER A 18 -7.04 -27.27 -36.99
CA SER A 18 -6.17 -28.35 -37.47
C SER A 18 -4.89 -28.47 -36.62
N GLN A 19 -4.61 -27.51 -35.77
CA GLN A 19 -3.51 -27.50 -34.84
C GLN A 19 -3.96 -27.04 -33.45
N LEU A 20 -3.08 -27.22 -32.46
CA LEU A 20 -3.32 -26.74 -31.11
C LEU A 20 -3.37 -25.20 -31.08
N LEU A 21 -4.29 -24.66 -30.30
CA LEU A 21 -4.42 -23.23 -30.12
C LEU A 21 -3.34 -22.70 -29.15
N ARG A 22 -2.90 -21.49 -29.34
CA ARG A 22 -1.93 -20.88 -28.44
C ARG A 22 -2.62 -20.03 -27.37
N PHE A 23 -2.14 -20.10 -26.14
CA PHE A 23 -2.63 -19.27 -25.02
C PHE A 23 -1.65 -18.17 -24.68
N SER A 24 -2.14 -17.05 -24.14
CA SER A 24 -1.29 -15.98 -23.61
C SER A 24 -0.57 -16.37 -22.33
N SER A 25 -1.11 -17.33 -21.58
CA SER A 25 -0.55 -17.93 -20.37
C SER A 25 -1.10 -19.32 -20.17
N ASP A 26 -0.34 -20.21 -19.55
CA ASP A 26 -0.77 -21.54 -19.12
C ASP A 26 -1.50 -21.55 -17.77
N THR A 27 -1.38 -20.43 -17.03
CA THR A 27 -1.97 -20.25 -15.71
C THR A 27 -2.52 -18.83 -15.55
N VAL A 28 -3.72 -18.72 -14.98
CA VAL A 28 -4.32 -17.47 -14.52
C VAL A 28 -4.25 -17.46 -12.99
N PHE A 29 -3.39 -16.61 -12.45
CA PHE A 29 -3.32 -16.35 -11.02
C PHE A 29 -4.34 -15.27 -10.66
N CYS A 30 -5.39 -15.67 -9.93
CA CYS A 30 -6.43 -14.75 -9.45
C CYS A 30 -6.10 -14.22 -8.06
N ASP A 31 -4.84 -14.01 -7.77
CA ASP A 31 -4.31 -13.50 -6.50
C ASP A 31 -4.95 -14.10 -5.22
N THR A 32 -4.64 -13.51 -4.07
CA THR A 32 -5.32 -13.85 -2.82
C THR A 32 -6.68 -13.15 -2.78
N VAL A 33 -7.75 -13.93 -2.66
CA VAL A 33 -9.12 -13.45 -2.54
C VAL A 33 -9.69 -13.76 -1.17
N TYR A 34 -10.71 -12.99 -0.76
CA TYR A 34 -11.32 -13.20 0.55
C TYR A 34 -12.57 -14.05 0.44
N ASN A 35 -12.80 -14.89 1.46
CA ASN A 35 -14.00 -15.70 1.56
C ASN A 35 -15.26 -14.85 1.35
N GLN A 36 -16.16 -15.33 0.48
CA GLN A 36 -17.44 -14.69 0.09
C GLN A 36 -17.31 -13.34 -0.67
N VAL A 37 -16.10 -12.91 -1.03
CA VAL A 37 -15.90 -11.71 -1.87
C VAL A 37 -15.44 -12.16 -3.25
N ARG A 38 -16.14 -11.69 -4.29
CA ARG A 38 -15.70 -11.94 -5.68
C ARG A 38 -14.39 -11.25 -5.97
N SER A 39 -13.55 -11.92 -6.72
CA SER A 39 -12.33 -11.33 -7.24
C SER A 39 -12.62 -10.23 -8.26
N GLU A 40 -11.57 -9.55 -8.66
CA GLU A 40 -11.56 -8.82 -9.92
C GLU A 40 -11.62 -9.78 -11.10
N THR A 41 -11.83 -9.21 -12.28
CA THR A 41 -11.84 -9.98 -13.53
C THR A 41 -10.42 -10.10 -14.07
N TYR A 42 -9.95 -11.32 -14.19
CA TYR A 42 -8.68 -11.69 -14.84
C TYR A 42 -8.98 -12.13 -16.26
N ALA A 43 -7.94 -12.27 -17.10
CA ALA A 43 -8.14 -12.70 -18.47
C ALA A 43 -6.98 -13.56 -19.00
N VAL A 44 -7.31 -14.52 -19.84
CA VAL A 44 -6.37 -15.21 -20.71
C VAL A 44 -6.86 -15.12 -22.16
N LYS A 45 -5.94 -15.05 -23.11
CA LYS A 45 -6.25 -15.03 -24.54
C LYS A 45 -6.02 -16.40 -25.15
N ILE A 46 -6.90 -16.79 -26.06
CA ILE A 46 -6.71 -17.89 -27.03
C ILE A 46 -6.42 -17.24 -28.37
N TYR A 47 -5.38 -17.70 -29.07
CA TYR A 47 -4.99 -17.22 -30.39
C TYR A 47 -5.25 -18.27 -31.45
N ASN A 48 -5.82 -17.87 -32.58
CA ASN A 48 -5.85 -18.66 -33.79
C ASN A 48 -4.66 -18.24 -34.69
N ASP A 49 -3.63 -19.04 -34.70
CA ASP A 49 -2.44 -18.80 -35.53
C ASP A 49 -2.59 -19.43 -36.96
N GLU A 50 -3.73 -20.03 -37.27
CA GLU A 50 -4.03 -20.56 -38.60
C GLU A 50 -4.44 -19.46 -39.60
N ASP A 51 -4.29 -19.74 -40.89
CA ASP A 51 -4.67 -18.83 -41.99
C ASP A 51 -6.17 -18.97 -42.39
N LYS A 52 -6.96 -19.63 -41.57
CA LYS A 52 -8.40 -19.86 -41.74
C LYS A 52 -9.18 -19.53 -40.48
N ASP A 53 -10.45 -19.20 -40.64
CA ASP A 53 -11.39 -18.99 -39.54
C ASP A 53 -11.69 -20.36 -38.92
N VAL A 54 -11.65 -20.48 -37.58
CA VAL A 54 -11.86 -21.73 -36.87
C VAL A 54 -13.05 -21.66 -35.94
N MET A 55 -13.74 -22.82 -35.80
CA MET A 55 -14.77 -23.04 -34.80
C MET A 55 -14.21 -23.92 -33.69
N ILE A 56 -14.05 -23.36 -32.49
CA ILE A 56 -13.60 -24.13 -31.33
C ILE A 56 -14.79 -24.95 -30.82
N PRO A 57 -14.71 -26.30 -30.87
CA PRO A 57 -15.87 -27.15 -30.54
C PRO A 57 -16.35 -26.97 -29.11
N LYS A 58 -15.40 -26.87 -28.13
CA LYS A 58 -15.75 -26.81 -26.73
C LYS A 58 -14.72 -26.05 -25.89
N ILE A 59 -15.24 -25.20 -25.00
CA ILE A 59 -14.48 -24.55 -23.89
C ILE A 59 -15.29 -24.79 -22.62
N SER A 60 -14.67 -25.34 -21.56
CA SER A 60 -15.41 -25.63 -20.31
C SER A 60 -14.53 -25.55 -19.07
N LEU A 61 -15.12 -25.22 -17.91
CA LEU A 61 -14.50 -25.45 -16.63
C LEU A 61 -14.47 -26.94 -16.29
N GLU A 62 -13.35 -27.42 -15.77
CA GLU A 62 -13.18 -28.84 -15.44
C GLU A 62 -14.17 -29.29 -14.37
N LYS A 63 -14.37 -28.48 -13.32
CA LYS A 63 -15.32 -28.76 -12.24
C LYS A 63 -16.77 -28.36 -12.58
N GLY A 64 -17.00 -27.75 -13.75
CA GLY A 64 -18.32 -27.36 -14.20
C GLY A 64 -19.07 -26.48 -13.19
N ALA A 65 -20.29 -26.83 -12.84
CA ALA A 65 -21.10 -26.07 -11.87
C ALA A 65 -20.58 -26.10 -10.44
N ALA A 66 -19.69 -27.01 -10.08
CA ALA A 66 -19.04 -27.08 -8.76
C ALA A 66 -17.80 -26.20 -8.66
N SER A 67 -17.41 -25.53 -9.77
CA SER A 67 -16.29 -24.60 -9.77
C SER A 67 -16.57 -23.39 -8.90
N LEU A 68 -15.55 -22.94 -8.16
CA LEU A 68 -15.55 -21.62 -7.51
C LEU A 68 -15.30 -20.50 -8.52
N TYR A 69 -14.80 -20.84 -9.71
CA TYR A 69 -14.56 -19.90 -10.79
C TYR A 69 -15.79 -19.72 -11.67
N ARG A 70 -15.87 -18.56 -12.28
CA ARG A 70 -16.82 -18.22 -13.34
C ARG A 70 -16.03 -17.68 -14.50
N ILE A 71 -16.39 -18.10 -15.71
CA ILE A 71 -15.74 -17.60 -16.92
C ILE A 71 -16.75 -16.96 -17.85
N ASN A 72 -16.25 -15.99 -18.62
CA ASN A 72 -16.99 -15.37 -19.72
C ASN A 72 -16.19 -15.58 -21.00
N VAL A 73 -16.83 -16.19 -21.98
CA VAL A 73 -16.25 -16.49 -23.28
C VAL A 73 -17.10 -15.81 -24.34
N ASP A 74 -16.50 -14.97 -25.17
CA ASP A 74 -17.20 -14.22 -26.21
C ASP A 74 -18.44 -13.43 -25.71
N GLY A 75 -18.30 -12.76 -24.57
CA GLY A 75 -19.36 -11.98 -23.95
C GLY A 75 -20.44 -12.80 -23.22
N LYS A 76 -20.36 -14.12 -23.20
CA LYS A 76 -21.30 -15.01 -22.51
C LYS A 76 -20.68 -15.56 -21.24
N ALA A 77 -21.37 -15.41 -20.11
CA ALA A 77 -20.99 -16.03 -18.85
C ALA A 77 -21.51 -17.46 -18.77
N GLY A 78 -20.69 -18.39 -18.25
CA GLY A 78 -21.06 -19.80 -18.12
C GLY A 78 -19.93 -20.68 -17.64
N THR A 79 -20.14 -21.99 -17.70
CA THR A 79 -19.16 -23.05 -17.36
C THR A 79 -18.89 -23.99 -18.49
N ASP A 80 -19.68 -23.94 -19.55
CA ASP A 80 -19.59 -24.80 -20.74
C ASP A 80 -20.04 -24.02 -21.98
N PHE A 81 -19.22 -24.00 -23.02
CA PHE A 81 -19.42 -23.24 -24.25
C PHE A 81 -19.10 -24.13 -25.45
N ASN A 82 -19.99 -24.12 -26.43
CA ASN A 82 -19.85 -24.92 -27.62
C ASN A 82 -19.84 -24.02 -28.86
N ASN A 83 -19.10 -24.44 -29.88
CA ASN A 83 -19.04 -23.80 -31.20
C ASN A 83 -18.66 -22.32 -31.11
N ILE A 84 -17.50 -22.00 -30.55
CA ILE A 84 -16.99 -20.67 -30.39
C ILE A 84 -16.20 -20.25 -31.63
N PRO A 85 -16.65 -19.25 -32.39
CA PRO A 85 -15.96 -18.78 -33.59
C PRO A 85 -14.71 -17.98 -33.23
N LEU A 86 -13.63 -18.20 -33.96
CA LEU A 86 -12.39 -17.43 -33.83
C LEU A 86 -11.79 -17.17 -35.21
N ARG A 87 -11.70 -15.90 -35.59
CA ARG A 87 -11.20 -15.50 -36.92
C ARG A 87 -9.73 -15.87 -37.09
N LYS A 88 -9.30 -15.99 -38.35
CA LYS A 88 -7.89 -16.21 -38.71
C LYS A 88 -7.02 -15.08 -38.16
N LYS A 89 -5.87 -15.43 -37.57
CA LYS A 89 -4.88 -14.49 -36.99
C LYS A 89 -5.46 -13.59 -35.88
N ASP A 90 -6.58 -13.96 -35.29
CA ASP A 90 -7.25 -13.19 -34.24
C ASP A 90 -7.13 -13.90 -32.87
N SER A 91 -7.63 -13.26 -31.84
CA SER A 91 -7.63 -13.77 -30.47
C SER A 91 -8.98 -13.55 -29.77
N LEU A 92 -9.31 -14.49 -28.90
CA LEU A 92 -10.49 -14.48 -28.04
C LEU A 92 -10.05 -14.33 -26.58
N TYR A 93 -10.72 -13.46 -25.82
CA TYR A 93 -10.55 -13.36 -24.38
C TYR A 93 -11.45 -14.36 -23.65
N ILE A 94 -10.88 -15.06 -22.69
CA ILE A 94 -11.60 -15.73 -21.61
C ILE A 94 -11.40 -14.86 -20.36
N PHE A 95 -12.46 -14.24 -19.87
CA PHE A 95 -12.46 -13.53 -18.60
C PHE A 95 -12.76 -14.51 -17.48
N VAL A 96 -12.05 -14.37 -16.36
CA VAL A 96 -12.10 -15.27 -15.22
C VAL A 96 -12.36 -14.47 -13.94
N GLU A 97 -13.33 -14.90 -13.15
CA GLU A 97 -13.60 -14.41 -11.80
C GLU A 97 -13.70 -15.60 -10.84
N ILE A 98 -13.36 -15.40 -9.57
CA ILE A 98 -13.58 -16.39 -8.53
C ILE A 98 -14.57 -15.84 -7.50
N ALA A 99 -15.51 -16.70 -7.05
CA ALA A 99 -16.41 -16.44 -5.94
C ALA A 99 -16.10 -17.47 -4.82
N PRO A 100 -15.09 -17.19 -3.98
CA PRO A 100 -14.47 -18.20 -3.14
C PRO A 100 -15.34 -18.55 -1.92
N ILE A 101 -15.17 -19.80 -1.47
CA ILE A 101 -15.63 -20.30 -0.17
C ILE A 101 -14.42 -20.94 0.50
N ALA A 102 -14.04 -20.44 1.68
CA ALA A 102 -12.99 -21.01 2.52
C ALA A 102 -13.59 -21.69 3.76
N ASN A 103 -13.10 -22.88 4.06
CA ASN A 103 -13.43 -23.62 5.29
C ASN A 103 -12.26 -23.64 6.29
N ALA A 104 -11.17 -22.91 5.98
CA ALA A 104 -9.96 -22.79 6.78
C ALA A 104 -9.43 -21.35 6.66
N PRO A 105 -8.53 -20.90 7.54
CA PRO A 105 -7.92 -19.56 7.49
C PRO A 105 -7.29 -19.23 6.13
N GLU A 106 -6.79 -20.26 5.44
CA GLU A 106 -6.27 -20.17 4.08
C GLU A 106 -6.57 -21.47 3.33
N ALA A 107 -7.08 -21.37 2.12
CA ALA A 107 -7.39 -22.50 1.25
C ALA A 107 -6.92 -22.22 -0.17
N ILE A 108 -6.52 -23.27 -0.90
CA ILE A 108 -6.16 -23.17 -2.31
C ILE A 108 -7.41 -23.51 -3.14
N ALA A 109 -7.76 -22.61 -4.05
CA ALA A 109 -8.75 -22.86 -5.09
C ALA A 109 -8.02 -23.11 -6.42
N GLU A 110 -8.24 -24.28 -7.01
CA GLU A 110 -7.69 -24.64 -8.31
C GLU A 110 -8.79 -25.20 -9.19
N ASP A 111 -8.78 -24.83 -10.47
CA ASP A 111 -9.62 -25.41 -11.52
C ASP A 111 -8.90 -25.26 -12.86
N ARG A 112 -9.50 -25.76 -13.96
CA ARG A 112 -8.96 -25.65 -15.31
C ARG A 112 -10.03 -25.21 -16.30
N VAL A 113 -9.62 -24.33 -17.22
CA VAL A 113 -10.37 -24.09 -18.44
C VAL A 113 -9.88 -25.06 -19.49
N ASN A 114 -10.67 -26.05 -19.80
CA ASN A 114 -10.40 -27.03 -20.86
C ASN A 114 -10.84 -26.49 -22.21
N VAL A 115 -10.01 -26.68 -23.23
CA VAL A 115 -10.29 -26.38 -24.63
C VAL A 115 -10.10 -27.65 -25.43
N GLU A 116 -11.18 -28.11 -26.04
CA GLU A 116 -11.20 -29.38 -26.81
C GLU A 116 -11.33 -29.07 -28.30
N THR A 117 -10.41 -29.62 -29.09
CA THR A 117 -10.38 -29.49 -30.53
C THR A 117 -10.02 -30.86 -31.16
N PRO A 118 -10.25 -31.10 -32.47
CA PRO A 118 -9.75 -32.31 -33.15
C PRO A 118 -8.23 -32.48 -33.09
N ALA A 119 -7.48 -31.35 -32.96
CA ALA A 119 -6.03 -31.38 -32.84
C ALA A 119 -5.56 -31.84 -31.46
N GLY A 120 -6.43 -31.83 -30.45
CA GLY A 120 -6.11 -32.26 -29.09
C GLY A 120 -6.85 -31.49 -27.99
N LYS A 121 -6.63 -31.94 -26.76
CA LYS A 121 -7.17 -31.32 -25.55
C LYS A 121 -6.09 -30.50 -24.86
N GLN A 122 -6.39 -29.24 -24.53
CA GLN A 122 -5.52 -28.32 -23.86
C GLN A 122 -6.22 -27.74 -22.64
N HIS A 123 -5.48 -27.16 -21.69
CA HIS A 123 -6.08 -26.45 -20.57
C HIS A 123 -5.24 -25.25 -20.15
N VAL A 124 -5.90 -24.32 -19.49
CA VAL A 124 -5.31 -23.24 -18.72
C VAL A 124 -5.66 -23.47 -17.25
N THR A 125 -4.68 -23.47 -16.38
CA THR A 125 -4.87 -23.62 -14.93
C THR A 125 -5.38 -22.32 -14.34
N LEU A 126 -6.41 -22.40 -13.49
CA LEU A 126 -6.91 -21.30 -12.67
C LEU A 126 -6.44 -21.54 -11.23
N PHE A 127 -5.79 -20.57 -10.63
CA PHE A 127 -5.23 -20.71 -9.28
C PHE A 127 -5.51 -19.47 -8.45
N SER A 128 -5.92 -19.64 -7.18
CA SER A 128 -6.13 -18.58 -6.22
C SER A 128 -5.90 -19.09 -4.80
N VAL A 129 -5.44 -18.20 -3.92
CA VAL A 129 -5.43 -18.41 -2.48
C VAL A 129 -6.68 -17.74 -1.90
N VAL A 130 -7.47 -18.49 -1.12
CA VAL A 130 -8.67 -17.97 -0.47
C VAL A 130 -8.38 -17.80 1.01
N GLN A 131 -8.51 -16.57 1.52
CA GLN A 131 -8.35 -16.27 2.94
C GLN A 131 -9.70 -16.08 3.63
N ASP A 132 -9.84 -16.64 4.82
CA ASP A 132 -10.98 -16.33 5.68
C ASP A 132 -10.83 -14.90 6.22
N ALA A 133 -11.95 -14.18 6.35
CA ALA A 133 -11.95 -12.77 6.72
C ALA A 133 -13.16 -12.41 7.60
N GLU A 134 -12.97 -11.37 8.39
CA GLU A 134 -14.02 -10.70 9.14
C GLU A 134 -14.32 -9.34 8.50
N PHE A 135 -15.60 -9.09 8.22
CA PHE A 135 -16.03 -7.91 7.48
C PHE A 135 -16.67 -6.87 8.38
N PHE A 136 -16.23 -5.63 8.22
CA PHE A 136 -16.76 -4.43 8.87
C PHE A 136 -17.37 -3.53 7.80
N ILE A 137 -18.69 -3.53 7.67
CA ILE A 137 -19.41 -2.91 6.56
C ILE A 137 -20.27 -1.76 7.05
N GLU A 138 -19.95 -0.54 6.60
CA GLU A 138 -20.79 0.63 6.77
C GLU A 138 -21.98 0.57 5.80
N THR A 139 -23.19 0.77 6.32
CA THR A 139 -24.39 0.89 5.50
C THR A 139 -25.18 2.13 5.91
N LYS A 140 -26.19 2.51 5.14
CA LYS A 140 -27.05 3.65 5.46
C LYS A 140 -27.80 3.51 6.79
N THR A 141 -28.02 2.28 7.24
CA THR A 141 -28.80 1.96 8.46
C THR A 141 -27.96 1.40 9.59
N ASN A 142 -26.71 1.00 9.31
CA ASN A 142 -25.79 0.45 10.30
C ASN A 142 -24.43 1.16 10.19
N PRO A 143 -24.16 2.16 11.07
CA PRO A 143 -22.84 2.78 11.13
C PRO A 143 -21.82 1.75 11.60
N ASN A 144 -20.67 1.73 10.97
CA ASN A 144 -19.60 0.79 11.26
C ASN A 144 -18.78 1.27 12.47
N ILE A 145 -19.24 0.93 13.70
CA ILE A 145 -18.70 1.46 14.96
C ILE A 145 -18.29 0.31 15.88
N LEU A 146 -17.05 0.36 16.37
CA LEU A 146 -16.58 -0.45 17.49
C LEU A 146 -17.00 0.25 18.80
N ALA A 147 -18.17 -0.12 19.31
CA ALA A 147 -18.78 0.50 20.49
C ALA A 147 -18.16 0.05 21.81
N ASN A 148 -17.31 -0.98 21.81
CA ASN A 148 -16.65 -1.55 22.98
C ASN A 148 -15.14 -1.64 22.75
N ASN A 149 -14.37 -1.84 23.83
CA ASN A 149 -12.97 -2.21 23.73
C ASN A 149 -12.84 -3.51 22.94
N THR A 150 -12.06 -3.46 21.87
CA THR A 150 -11.98 -4.55 20.90
C THR A 150 -10.54 -5.01 20.74
N SER A 151 -10.33 -6.32 20.61
CA SER A 151 -9.05 -6.91 20.27
C SER A 151 -9.19 -7.71 18.97
N TRP A 152 -8.30 -7.49 18.03
CA TRP A 152 -8.20 -8.24 16.77
C TRP A 152 -7.02 -9.18 16.81
N GLU A 153 -7.27 -10.43 16.49
CA GLU A 153 -6.27 -11.48 16.35
C GLU A 153 -5.98 -11.72 14.86
N ASN A 154 -4.84 -12.37 14.59
CA ASN A 154 -4.35 -12.64 13.24
C ASN A 154 -4.99 -13.88 12.57
N SER A 155 -5.93 -14.56 13.25
CA SER A 155 -6.61 -15.75 12.72
C SER A 155 -7.42 -15.47 11.45
N LYS A 156 -7.93 -14.23 11.31
CA LYS A 156 -8.68 -13.78 10.13
C LYS A 156 -8.25 -12.37 9.73
N ALA A 157 -8.16 -12.14 8.42
CA ALA A 157 -8.00 -10.79 7.88
C ALA A 157 -9.20 -9.91 8.24
N LYS A 158 -8.99 -8.63 8.50
CA LYS A 158 -10.04 -7.64 8.79
C LYS A 158 -10.28 -6.80 7.54
N ILE A 159 -11.48 -6.87 6.96
CA ILE A 159 -11.84 -6.19 5.72
C ILE A 159 -12.84 -5.08 6.02
N ILE A 160 -12.49 -3.84 5.69
CA ILE A 160 -13.28 -2.67 6.03
C ILE A 160 -13.87 -2.04 4.77
N PHE A 161 -15.21 -1.94 4.73
CA PHE A 161 -15.98 -1.22 3.71
C PHE A 161 -16.61 0.02 4.34
N GLY A 162 -16.28 1.20 3.83
CA GLY A 162 -16.67 2.48 4.42
C GLY A 162 -15.74 2.87 5.56
N ASN A 163 -16.20 3.71 6.48
CA ASN A 163 -15.40 4.15 7.62
C ASN A 163 -15.71 3.30 8.85
N LEU A 164 -14.69 2.68 9.41
CA LEU A 164 -14.79 2.03 10.71
C LEU A 164 -14.36 3.01 11.80
N THR A 165 -15.19 3.20 12.81
CA THR A 165 -14.95 4.15 13.89
C THR A 165 -14.76 3.43 15.22
N VAL A 166 -13.65 3.68 15.90
CA VAL A 166 -13.50 3.34 17.33
C VAL A 166 -14.25 4.41 18.12
N ALA A 167 -15.28 4.01 18.85
CA ALA A 167 -16.13 4.94 19.59
C ALA A 167 -15.34 5.70 20.65
N GLU A 168 -15.81 6.91 21.02
CA GLU A 168 -15.15 7.77 21.99
C GLU A 168 -14.87 7.03 23.32
N GLY A 169 -13.64 7.19 23.83
CA GLY A 169 -13.18 6.55 25.07
C GLY A 169 -12.98 5.03 24.96
N LYS A 170 -13.02 4.44 23.77
CA LYS A 170 -12.82 3.01 23.55
C LYS A 170 -11.44 2.71 22.98
N SER A 171 -11.07 1.44 22.99
CA SER A 171 -9.77 0.99 22.47
C SER A 171 -9.92 -0.10 21.42
N LEU A 172 -9.04 -0.02 20.41
CA LEU A 172 -8.78 -1.10 19.46
C LEU A 172 -7.34 -1.56 19.64
N THR A 173 -7.17 -2.82 20.03
CA THR A 173 -5.87 -3.49 20.10
C THR A 173 -5.75 -4.51 18.98
N ILE A 174 -4.66 -4.44 18.21
CA ILE A 174 -4.42 -5.31 17.07
C ILE A 174 -3.17 -6.12 17.34
N GLN A 175 -3.32 -7.45 17.36
CA GLN A 175 -2.28 -8.41 17.71
C GLN A 175 -1.25 -8.59 16.57
N PRO A 176 -0.03 -9.10 16.86
CA PRO A 176 1.00 -9.33 15.85
C PRO A 176 0.53 -10.17 14.68
N GLY A 177 0.95 -9.81 13.46
CA GLY A 177 0.63 -10.54 12.23
C GLY A 177 -0.76 -10.26 11.65
N THR A 178 -1.58 -9.45 12.31
CA THR A 178 -2.92 -9.10 11.83
C THR A 178 -2.84 -8.26 10.56
N LYS A 179 -3.65 -8.62 9.56
CA LYS A 179 -3.76 -7.89 8.29
C LYS A 179 -5.11 -7.17 8.26
N VAL A 180 -5.07 -5.86 8.03
CA VAL A 180 -6.24 -4.98 7.95
C VAL A 180 -6.30 -4.36 6.56
N TYR A 181 -7.35 -4.67 5.84
CA TYR A 181 -7.54 -4.27 4.45
C TYR A 181 -8.73 -3.31 4.33
N PHE A 182 -8.56 -2.34 3.49
CA PHE A 182 -9.57 -1.30 3.27
C PHE A 182 -10.03 -1.29 1.83
N HIS A 183 -11.33 -1.38 1.63
CA HIS A 183 -11.92 -1.12 0.33
C HIS A 183 -11.71 0.34 -0.09
N LYS A 184 -11.83 0.62 -1.38
CA LYS A 184 -11.69 1.99 -1.90
C LYS A 184 -12.62 2.95 -1.15
N ASN A 185 -12.10 4.14 -0.79
CA ASN A 185 -12.77 5.18 0.00
C ASN A 185 -13.11 4.76 1.45
N SER A 186 -12.51 3.69 1.96
CA SER A 186 -12.65 3.24 3.34
C SER A 186 -11.52 3.78 4.21
N GLY A 187 -11.74 3.85 5.53
CA GLY A 187 -10.75 4.32 6.50
C GLY A 187 -11.02 3.85 7.91
N LEU A 188 -10.06 4.11 8.81
CA LEU A 188 -10.18 3.84 10.24
C LEU A 188 -10.14 5.17 11.00
N LYS A 189 -11.18 5.44 11.78
CA LYS A 189 -11.27 6.62 12.63
C LYS A 189 -11.12 6.26 14.09
N ILE A 190 -10.19 6.91 14.78
CA ILE A 190 -9.98 6.85 16.21
C ILE A 190 -10.59 8.12 16.81
N SER A 191 -11.74 7.97 17.46
CA SER A 191 -12.49 9.10 18.00
C SER A 191 -11.74 9.76 19.17
N LYS A 192 -12.25 10.88 19.62
CA LYS A 192 -11.73 11.63 20.77
C LYS A 192 -11.57 10.72 22.01
N ASN A 193 -10.45 10.88 22.72
CA ASN A 193 -10.13 10.11 23.95
C ASN A 193 -10.02 8.59 23.75
N SER A 194 -9.90 8.11 22.50
CA SER A 194 -9.84 6.68 22.19
C SER A 194 -8.40 6.22 21.94
N THR A 195 -8.18 4.92 21.96
CA THR A 195 -6.83 4.35 21.77
C THR A 195 -6.80 3.33 20.62
N LEU A 196 -5.83 3.49 19.73
CA LEU A 196 -5.40 2.45 18.80
C LEU A 196 -4.04 1.91 19.25
N THR A 197 -3.93 0.59 19.40
CA THR A 197 -2.66 -0.08 19.62
C THR A 197 -2.46 -1.17 18.56
N ALA A 198 -1.55 -0.96 17.63
CA ALA A 198 -1.07 -1.99 16.72
C ALA A 198 0.23 -2.57 17.28
N ALA A 199 0.12 -3.77 17.87
CA ALA A 199 1.19 -4.40 18.64
C ALA A 199 1.91 -5.47 17.80
N GLY A 200 2.48 -5.10 16.64
CA GLY A 200 3.27 -6.00 15.81
C GLY A 200 4.57 -6.44 16.48
N SER A 201 5.23 -7.39 15.87
CA SER A 201 6.57 -7.83 16.23
C SER A 201 7.40 -8.10 14.97
N LEU A 202 8.72 -8.25 15.13
CA LEU A 202 9.61 -8.55 14.02
C LEU A 202 9.15 -9.84 13.30
N ASN A 203 8.98 -9.77 11.99
CA ASN A 203 8.42 -10.81 11.11
C ASN A 203 6.94 -11.18 11.36
N ASN A 204 6.25 -10.46 12.22
CA ASN A 204 4.82 -10.56 12.46
C ASN A 204 4.22 -9.15 12.56
N GLU A 205 4.46 -8.33 11.55
CA GLU A 205 4.03 -6.96 11.52
C GLU A 205 2.49 -6.86 11.39
N VAL A 206 1.92 -5.83 11.98
CA VAL A 206 0.54 -5.43 11.67
C VAL A 206 0.55 -4.67 10.34
N ILE A 207 -0.35 -5.02 9.43
CA ILE A 207 -0.39 -4.44 8.08
C ILE A 207 -1.71 -3.72 7.86
N PHE A 208 -1.64 -2.45 7.42
CA PHE A 208 -2.77 -1.65 6.95
C PHE A 208 -2.55 -1.28 5.49
N ARG A 209 -3.47 -1.67 4.60
CA ARG A 209 -3.38 -1.42 3.16
C ARG A 209 -4.74 -1.49 2.46
N GLY A 210 -4.79 -1.14 1.19
CA GLY A 210 -5.95 -1.42 0.36
C GLY A 210 -6.22 -2.92 0.19
N ASP A 211 -7.45 -3.29 -0.12
CA ASP A 211 -7.92 -4.67 -0.24
C ASP A 211 -7.54 -5.35 -1.56
N ARG A 212 -6.98 -4.61 -2.51
CA ARG A 212 -6.45 -5.18 -3.74
C ARG A 212 -5.09 -5.82 -3.48
N ASN A 213 -5.01 -7.15 -3.66
CA ASN A 213 -3.85 -7.94 -3.26
C ASN A 213 -2.81 -8.16 -4.35
N ASP A 214 -3.07 -7.77 -5.59
CA ASP A 214 -2.02 -7.88 -6.60
C ASP A 214 -0.85 -6.91 -6.26
N THR A 215 0.37 -7.40 -6.44
CA THR A 215 1.61 -6.71 -6.01
C THR A 215 1.79 -5.31 -6.62
N ARG A 216 1.11 -5.01 -7.74
CA ARG A 216 1.10 -3.69 -8.35
C ARG A 216 0.47 -2.65 -7.42
N TYR A 217 -0.56 -3.02 -6.65
CA TYR A 217 -1.24 -2.10 -5.72
C TYR A 217 -0.42 -1.77 -4.48
N ASP A 218 0.64 -2.51 -4.18
CA ASP A 218 1.60 -2.15 -3.12
C ASP A 218 2.36 -0.85 -3.41
N THR A 219 2.41 -0.49 -4.68
CA THR A 219 3.13 0.69 -5.17
C THR A 219 2.21 1.80 -5.70
N ILE A 220 0.90 1.65 -5.60
CA ILE A 220 -0.09 2.65 -6.03
C ILE A 220 -0.68 3.35 -4.81
N PRO A 221 -0.68 4.69 -4.75
CA PRO A 221 -1.32 5.45 -3.67
C PRO A 221 -2.85 5.54 -3.87
N LYS A 222 -3.55 6.09 -2.85
CA LYS A 222 -4.99 6.41 -2.90
C LYS A 222 -5.91 5.19 -3.08
N ASN A 223 -5.51 4.02 -2.61
CA ASN A 223 -6.37 2.84 -2.59
C ASN A 223 -7.41 2.90 -1.46
N TRP A 224 -7.13 3.63 -0.40
CA TRP A 224 -7.98 3.84 0.77
C TRP A 224 -7.69 5.21 1.41
N ASN A 225 -8.50 5.64 2.40
CA ASN A 225 -8.40 6.99 2.94
C ASN A 225 -7.24 7.17 3.92
N GLY A 226 -6.97 6.18 4.78
CA GLY A 226 -5.98 6.24 5.86
C GLY A 226 -6.58 6.02 7.24
N ILE A 227 -5.74 6.25 8.27
CA ILE A 227 -6.10 6.23 9.68
C ILE A 227 -6.18 7.67 10.17
N SER A 228 -7.29 8.06 10.82
CA SER A 228 -7.44 9.38 11.42
C SER A 228 -7.64 9.27 12.93
N ALA A 229 -7.01 10.17 13.70
CA ALA A 229 -7.11 10.24 15.15
C ALA A 229 -7.48 11.66 15.59
N ASP A 230 -8.58 11.76 16.32
CA ASP A 230 -9.14 13.00 16.81
C ASP A 230 -8.48 13.44 18.14
N GLU A 231 -8.92 14.57 18.68
CA GLU A 231 -8.38 15.20 19.89
C GLU A 231 -8.24 14.24 21.07
N ASN A 232 -7.08 14.24 21.73
CA ASN A 232 -6.69 13.36 22.84
C ASN A 232 -6.69 11.85 22.52
N ALA A 233 -6.83 11.48 21.24
CA ALA A 233 -6.67 10.08 20.88
C ALA A 233 -5.18 9.66 21.06
N ILE A 234 -5.00 8.39 21.40
CA ILE A 234 -3.68 7.78 21.60
C ILE A 234 -3.47 6.73 20.49
N VAL A 235 -2.37 6.84 19.77
CA VAL A 235 -2.00 5.89 18.70
C VAL A 235 -0.64 5.28 19.05
N ASN A 236 -0.61 3.98 19.29
CA ASN A 236 0.60 3.22 19.53
C ASN A 236 0.82 2.24 18.39
N LEU A 237 1.92 2.42 17.65
CA LEU A 237 2.29 1.55 16.54
C LEU A 237 3.66 0.94 16.82
N ASP A 238 3.75 -0.38 16.83
CA ASP A 238 5.01 -1.10 16.87
C ASP A 238 5.02 -2.17 15.78
N TYR A 239 6.12 -2.30 15.05
CA TYR A 239 6.24 -3.19 13.89
C TYR A 239 4.99 -3.16 13.00
N THR A 240 4.64 -1.95 12.55
CA THR A 240 3.44 -1.69 11.75
C THR A 240 3.82 -1.21 10.36
N LYS A 241 3.15 -1.74 9.32
CA LYS A 241 3.29 -1.30 7.93
C LYS A 241 1.99 -0.65 7.46
N ILE A 242 2.07 0.60 6.99
CA ILE A 242 0.92 1.37 6.51
C ILE A 242 1.25 1.91 5.11
N PHE A 243 0.49 1.51 4.09
CA PHE A 243 0.79 1.93 2.73
C PHE A 243 -0.41 1.98 1.78
N GLY A 244 -0.24 2.67 0.67
CA GLY A 244 -1.22 2.76 -0.41
C GLY A 244 -2.42 3.66 -0.12
N GLY A 245 -2.40 4.46 0.94
CA GLY A 245 -3.51 5.35 1.32
C GLY A 245 -3.48 6.73 0.67
N THR A 246 -4.53 7.52 0.94
CA THR A 246 -4.49 8.97 0.69
C THR A 246 -3.57 9.63 1.69
N ARG A 247 -3.77 9.41 2.99
CA ARG A 247 -2.86 9.68 4.09
C ARG A 247 -2.58 8.38 4.83
N GLY A 248 -1.38 8.21 5.37
CA GLY A 248 -1.10 7.04 6.21
C GLY A 248 -1.74 7.20 7.59
N LEU A 249 -1.34 8.24 8.32
CA LEU A 249 -1.86 8.58 9.64
C LEU A 249 -2.11 10.08 9.74
N GLU A 250 -3.34 10.45 10.05
CA GLU A 250 -3.75 11.82 10.34
C GLU A 250 -3.97 11.98 11.85
N LEU A 251 -3.28 12.94 12.46
CA LEU A 251 -3.34 13.27 13.89
C LEU A 251 -3.85 14.68 14.07
N LYS A 252 -4.96 14.87 14.76
CA LYS A 252 -5.50 16.19 15.12
C LYS A 252 -5.54 16.34 16.62
N LYS A 253 -4.57 17.07 17.20
CA LYS A 253 -4.39 17.23 18.66
C LYS A 253 -4.32 15.88 19.38
N ALA A 254 -3.68 14.90 18.76
CA ALA A 254 -3.57 13.52 19.21
C ALA A 254 -2.13 13.20 19.60
N ASN A 255 -1.95 12.07 20.31
CA ASN A 255 -0.66 11.59 20.76
C ASN A 255 -0.29 10.30 20.01
N ALA A 256 0.91 10.21 19.45
CA ALA A 256 1.38 9.01 18.78
C ALA A 256 2.75 8.54 19.28
N THR A 257 2.87 7.24 19.52
CA THR A 257 4.14 6.55 19.74
C THR A 257 4.33 5.56 18.61
N ILE A 258 5.37 5.72 17.80
CA ILE A 258 5.60 4.95 16.58
C ILE A 258 6.99 4.32 16.64
N ASN A 259 7.05 3.00 16.77
CA ASN A 259 8.32 2.27 16.81
C ASN A 259 8.37 1.26 15.66
N ASN A 260 9.58 1.01 15.12
CA ASN A 260 9.86 -0.07 14.18
C ASN A 260 8.86 -0.16 13.02
N SER A 261 8.37 0.96 12.51
CA SER A 261 7.23 1.00 11.60
C SER A 261 7.57 1.62 10.25
N ILE A 262 6.83 1.23 9.23
CA ILE A 262 7.07 1.62 7.83
C ILE A 262 5.81 2.26 7.25
N PHE A 263 5.96 3.45 6.67
CA PHE A 263 4.92 4.15 5.92
C PHE A 263 5.42 4.43 4.50
N HIS A 264 4.65 4.08 3.48
CA HIS A 264 5.05 4.40 2.12
C HIS A 264 3.87 4.51 1.15
N THR A 265 4.11 5.19 0.04
CA THR A 265 3.17 5.25 -1.09
C THR A 265 1.82 5.85 -0.69
N HIS A 266 1.85 7.05 -0.12
CA HIS A 266 0.65 7.82 0.18
C HIS A 266 0.47 8.97 -0.80
N GLN A 267 -0.78 9.23 -1.22
CA GLN A 267 -1.08 10.29 -2.19
C GLN A 267 -0.69 11.68 -1.67
N GLU A 268 -0.91 11.92 -0.37
CA GLU A 268 -0.61 13.18 0.29
C GLU A 268 0.55 12.99 1.28
N PHE A 269 0.25 12.62 2.49
CA PHE A 269 1.22 12.51 3.59
C PHE A 269 1.30 11.08 4.12
N GLY A 270 2.50 10.67 4.47
CA GLY A 270 2.67 9.47 5.29
C GLY A 270 2.11 9.70 6.70
N ILE A 271 2.56 10.77 7.37
CA ILE A 271 1.98 11.27 8.62
C ILE A 271 1.60 12.74 8.42
N TYR A 272 0.35 13.08 8.76
CA TYR A 272 -0.19 14.43 8.76
C TYR A 272 -0.58 14.80 10.19
N ALA A 273 0.15 15.71 10.84
CA ALA A 273 -0.01 16.04 12.25
C ALA A 273 -0.37 17.51 12.44
N VAL A 274 -1.48 17.78 13.14
CA VAL A 274 -1.95 19.11 13.48
C VAL A 274 -1.90 19.27 15.00
N ASN A 275 -1.00 20.11 15.52
CA ASN A 275 -0.84 20.39 16.96
C ASN A 275 -0.84 19.12 17.82
N SER A 276 0.00 18.16 17.45
CA SER A 276 0.03 16.82 18.03
C SER A 276 1.37 16.54 18.74
N ILE A 277 1.42 15.44 19.47
CA ILE A 277 2.66 14.97 20.12
C ILE A 277 3.03 13.63 19.47
N VAL A 278 4.24 13.55 18.89
CA VAL A 278 4.73 12.31 18.26
C VAL A 278 6.12 11.95 18.77
N THR A 279 6.25 10.73 19.26
CA THR A 279 7.54 10.12 19.52
C THR A 279 7.74 8.97 18.55
N ALA A 280 8.83 8.98 17.78
CA ALA A 280 9.13 7.94 16.80
C ALA A 280 10.56 7.41 16.93
N LYS A 281 10.70 6.08 16.81
CA LYS A 281 11.98 5.37 16.79
C LYS A 281 11.97 4.32 15.68
N ASN A 282 13.05 4.21 14.92
CA ASN A 282 13.13 3.27 13.79
C ASN A 282 11.96 3.42 12.80
N LEU A 283 11.53 4.66 12.54
CA LEU A 283 10.48 4.96 11.58
C LEU A 283 11.09 5.05 10.18
N VAL A 284 10.51 4.32 9.23
CA VAL A 284 10.89 4.36 7.82
C VAL A 284 9.74 4.93 7.00
N MET A 285 10.03 5.94 6.20
CA MET A 285 9.04 6.57 5.32
C MET A 285 9.59 6.76 3.91
N ASN A 286 8.73 6.58 2.90
CA ASN A 286 9.10 6.76 1.50
C ASN A 286 7.88 7.04 0.62
N ASN A 287 8.09 7.76 -0.48
CA ASN A 287 7.17 7.88 -1.60
C ASN A 287 5.79 8.43 -1.22
N CYS A 288 5.75 9.61 -0.59
CA CYS A 288 4.54 10.36 -0.27
C CYS A 288 4.47 11.65 -1.10
N GLY A 289 3.30 11.94 -1.68
CA GLY A 289 3.16 13.00 -2.68
C GLY A 289 3.45 14.40 -2.15
N GLU A 290 2.90 14.76 -1.00
CA GLU A 290 3.18 16.06 -0.36
C GLU A 290 4.45 15.98 0.49
N ALA A 291 4.41 15.16 1.55
CA ALA A 291 5.56 14.89 2.39
C ALA A 291 5.44 13.53 3.10
N ASP A 292 6.59 12.94 3.43
CA ASP A 292 6.60 11.80 4.35
C ASP A 292 6.00 12.23 5.70
N PHE A 293 6.45 13.35 6.26
CA PHE A 293 5.92 13.87 7.51
C PHE A 293 5.54 15.36 7.38
N GLY A 294 4.24 15.65 7.46
CA GLY A 294 3.68 17.00 7.48
C GLY A 294 3.27 17.42 8.89
N ILE A 295 3.75 18.57 9.34
CA ILE A 295 3.44 19.18 10.64
C ILE A 295 2.75 20.51 10.42
N PHE A 296 1.60 20.71 11.06
CA PHE A 296 0.79 21.92 10.96
C PHE A 296 0.38 22.42 12.35
N LYS A 297 0.27 23.72 12.52
CA LYS A 297 -0.09 24.36 13.79
C LYS A 297 0.88 24.00 14.94
N GLY A 298 2.14 23.70 14.64
CA GLY A 298 3.12 23.33 15.66
C GLY A 298 2.89 21.95 16.29
N GLY A 299 3.18 21.83 17.59
CA GLY A 299 3.17 20.57 18.35
C GLY A 299 4.55 20.16 18.83
N THR A 300 4.68 18.91 19.34
CA THR A 300 5.93 18.39 19.90
C THR A 300 6.31 17.07 19.25
N TYR A 301 7.50 17.00 18.67
CA TYR A 301 7.96 15.86 17.87
C TYR A 301 9.37 15.45 18.28
N ASN A 302 9.54 14.17 18.65
CA ASN A 302 10.83 13.59 19.00
C ASN A 302 11.09 12.34 18.16
N ILE A 303 12.06 12.43 17.26
CA ILE A 303 12.31 11.39 16.24
C ILE A 303 13.75 10.93 16.34
N ILE A 304 13.95 9.62 16.47
CA ILE A 304 15.27 9.03 16.69
C ILE A 304 15.47 7.86 15.72
N HIS A 305 16.66 7.73 15.13
CA HIS A 305 17.04 6.64 14.24
C HIS A 305 16.00 6.33 13.18
N SER A 306 15.55 7.35 12.45
CA SER A 306 14.49 7.23 11.45
C SER A 306 15.01 7.58 10.04
N THR A 307 14.33 7.11 9.02
CA THR A 307 14.68 7.37 7.61
C THR A 307 13.46 7.90 6.87
N PHE A 308 13.53 9.15 6.42
CA PHE A 308 12.57 9.81 5.55
C PHE A 308 13.23 9.90 4.17
N ALA A 309 12.83 9.01 3.26
CA ALA A 309 13.47 8.83 1.96
C ALA A 309 12.47 9.08 0.84
N ASN A 310 12.05 10.32 0.64
CA ASN A 310 10.98 10.59 -0.30
C ASN A 310 11.48 10.65 -1.76
N TYR A 311 11.13 9.61 -2.50
CA TYR A 311 11.39 9.46 -3.94
C TYR A 311 10.06 9.37 -4.71
N TRP A 312 9.20 10.40 -4.54
CA TRP A 312 7.89 10.44 -5.18
C TRP A 312 7.99 10.52 -6.70
N ASN A 313 7.34 9.57 -7.39
CA ASN A 313 7.44 9.40 -8.83
C ASN A 313 6.09 9.28 -9.59
N PHE A 314 4.95 9.43 -8.89
CA PHE A 314 3.62 9.29 -9.53
C PHE A 314 3.12 10.56 -10.19
N ASN A 315 3.29 11.70 -9.53
CA ASN A 315 2.80 12.98 -10.00
C ASN A 315 3.84 14.08 -9.72
N ALA A 316 4.47 14.56 -10.77
CA ALA A 316 5.52 15.58 -10.69
C ALA A 316 5.04 16.94 -10.13
N ALA A 317 3.71 17.19 -10.11
CA ALA A 317 3.15 18.41 -9.53
C ALA A 317 3.19 18.43 -7.99
N LEU A 318 3.31 17.26 -7.33
CA LEU A 318 3.44 17.18 -5.88
C LEU A 318 4.89 17.32 -5.42
N PRO A 319 5.13 17.98 -4.28
CA PRO A 319 6.48 18.36 -3.87
C PRO A 319 7.38 17.18 -3.45
N GLY A 320 6.81 16.09 -2.92
CA GLY A 320 7.58 14.91 -2.51
C GLY A 320 8.67 15.21 -1.47
N LEU A 321 8.29 15.85 -0.36
CA LEU A 321 9.22 16.26 0.69
C LEU A 321 9.46 15.14 1.71
N GLY A 322 10.62 15.10 2.35
CA GLY A 322 10.85 14.31 3.55
C GLY A 322 10.07 14.88 4.75
N ILE A 323 10.23 16.18 5.01
CA ILE A 323 9.54 16.88 6.10
C ILE A 323 9.02 18.24 5.62
N TYR A 324 7.75 18.49 5.94
CA TYR A 324 7.15 19.82 5.91
C TYR A 324 6.68 20.21 7.31
N ALA A 325 7.02 21.41 7.81
CA ALA A 325 6.54 21.87 9.10
C ALA A 325 6.18 23.36 9.10
N ALA A 326 5.01 23.68 9.67
CA ALA A 326 4.48 25.01 9.79
C ALA A 326 3.88 25.26 11.19
N ASN A 327 4.02 26.48 11.68
CA ASN A 327 3.28 26.95 12.87
C ASN A 327 1.81 27.24 12.60
N GLU A 328 1.40 27.24 11.33
CA GLU A 328 0.10 27.68 10.88
C GLU A 328 -0.71 26.50 10.32
N TYR A 329 -2.00 26.59 10.46
CA TYR A 329 -2.96 25.63 9.93
C TYR A 329 -4.25 26.34 9.52
N GLN A 330 -4.72 26.07 8.30
CA GLN A 330 -6.01 26.54 7.81
C GLN A 330 -7.11 25.59 8.25
N ASN A 331 -8.02 26.05 9.10
CA ASN A 331 -9.20 25.32 9.54
C ASN A 331 -10.45 26.01 8.98
N GLY A 332 -10.87 25.61 7.78
CA GLY A 332 -11.87 26.31 7.01
C GLY A 332 -11.42 27.73 6.66
N THR A 333 -12.13 28.73 7.14
CA THR A 333 -11.79 30.15 6.95
C THR A 333 -10.88 30.72 8.05
N THR A 334 -10.58 29.95 9.09
CA THR A 334 -9.79 30.41 10.25
C THR A 334 -8.36 29.91 10.13
N THR A 335 -7.40 30.84 10.28
CA THR A 335 -5.98 30.53 10.42
C THR A 335 -5.65 30.34 11.89
N GLU A 336 -5.23 29.12 12.25
CA GLU A 336 -4.81 28.75 13.59
C GLU A 336 -3.29 28.65 13.66
N GLN A 337 -2.69 29.07 14.79
CA GLN A 337 -1.25 29.05 14.97
C GLN A 337 -0.86 28.37 16.30
N GLY A 338 0.37 27.85 16.38
CA GLY A 338 0.88 27.19 17.57
C GLY A 338 2.40 27.03 17.58
N ALA A 339 2.96 26.84 18.77
CA ALA A 339 4.38 26.62 18.97
C ALA A 339 4.83 25.26 18.46
N LEU A 340 6.00 25.21 17.80
CA LEU A 340 6.64 23.96 17.32
C LEU A 340 7.88 23.63 18.15
N SER A 341 7.98 22.39 18.58
CA SER A 341 9.20 21.77 19.10
C SER A 341 9.48 20.47 18.32
N LEU A 342 10.48 20.50 17.45
CA LEU A 342 10.90 19.35 16.64
C LEU A 342 12.36 18.99 16.96
N SER A 343 12.57 17.76 17.41
CA SER A 343 13.91 17.21 17.66
C SER A 343 14.11 15.93 16.85
N ILE A 344 15.11 15.90 15.99
CA ILE A 344 15.46 14.75 15.15
C ILE A 344 16.91 14.35 15.39
N LYS A 345 17.14 13.08 15.71
CA LYS A 345 18.47 12.58 16.04
C LYS A 345 18.79 11.29 15.30
N ASN A 346 20.04 11.11 14.91
CA ASN A 346 20.54 9.91 14.22
C ASN A 346 19.68 9.49 13.02
N SER A 347 19.16 10.44 12.26
CA SER A 347 18.13 10.18 11.23
C SER A 347 18.57 10.66 9.84
N ILE A 348 18.05 10.01 8.80
CA ILE A 348 18.24 10.41 7.40
C ILE A 348 16.99 11.13 6.92
N ILE A 349 17.14 12.30 6.28
CA ILE A 349 16.08 13.00 5.56
C ILE A 349 16.62 13.37 4.18
N TYR A 350 16.17 12.62 3.16
CA TYR A 350 16.71 12.68 1.81
C TYR A 350 15.65 12.36 0.76
N GLY A 351 15.86 12.74 -0.49
CA GLY A 351 14.95 12.43 -1.59
C GLY A 351 15.44 13.03 -2.92
N ASP A 352 14.59 12.99 -3.93
CA ASP A 352 14.92 13.51 -5.25
C ASP A 352 15.01 15.04 -5.29
N LYS A 353 14.17 15.71 -4.50
CA LYS A 353 14.08 17.18 -4.54
C LYS A 353 15.33 17.83 -3.93
N GLU A 354 15.68 19.01 -4.43
CA GLU A 354 16.78 19.82 -3.90
C GLU A 354 16.61 20.08 -2.40
N ASN A 355 15.39 20.38 -1.97
CA ASN A 355 15.03 20.55 -0.58
C ASN A 355 14.11 19.41 -0.14
N SER A 356 14.60 18.47 0.68
CA SER A 356 13.77 17.46 1.33
C SER A 356 13.13 17.96 2.63
N ILE A 357 13.50 19.18 3.11
CA ILE A 357 13.00 19.80 4.32
C ILE A 357 12.50 21.20 3.99
N VAL A 358 11.23 21.46 4.28
CA VAL A 358 10.62 22.78 4.11
C VAL A 358 9.97 23.23 5.42
N PHE A 359 10.41 24.37 5.95
CA PHE A 359 9.88 24.99 7.16
C PHE A 359 9.20 26.31 6.85
N LYS A 360 8.05 26.54 7.48
CA LYS A 360 7.23 27.74 7.37
C LYS A 360 6.98 28.32 8.76
N PRO A 361 7.99 28.98 9.35
CA PRO A 361 7.81 29.65 10.64
C PRO A 361 6.89 30.87 10.49
N THR A 362 6.00 31.06 11.46
CA THR A 362 5.08 32.19 11.53
C THR A 362 5.61 33.21 12.57
N SER A 363 5.61 34.47 12.21
CA SER A 363 6.06 35.55 13.11
C SER A 363 5.27 35.53 14.43
N GLY A 364 5.97 35.73 15.55
CA GLY A 364 5.38 35.71 16.88
C GLY A 364 5.13 34.34 17.49
N GLN A 365 5.40 33.27 16.75
CA GLN A 365 5.28 31.88 17.24
C GLN A 365 6.66 31.25 17.43
N THR A 366 6.82 30.47 18.49
CA THR A 366 8.03 29.65 18.70
C THR A 366 8.16 28.57 17.62
N PHE A 367 9.31 28.52 16.95
CA PHE A 367 9.64 27.49 15.96
C PHE A 367 11.03 26.93 16.28
N ASN A 368 11.05 25.85 17.09
CA ASN A 368 12.28 25.18 17.48
C ASN A 368 12.41 23.87 16.67
N ALA A 369 13.38 23.82 15.76
CA ALA A 369 13.73 22.62 15.02
C ALA A 369 15.22 22.34 15.17
N THR A 370 15.57 21.15 15.65
CA THR A 370 16.95 20.74 15.92
C THR A 370 17.27 19.40 15.27
N PHE A 371 18.47 19.30 14.68
CA PHE A 371 18.99 18.08 14.08
C PHE A 371 20.33 17.73 14.71
N GLN A 372 20.46 16.50 15.19
CA GLN A 372 21.68 16.00 15.84
C GLN A 372 22.13 14.70 15.19
N ASN A 373 23.38 14.67 14.67
CA ASN A 373 23.96 13.52 13.97
C ASN A 373 23.02 12.97 12.86
N CYS A 374 22.51 13.85 12.01
CA CYS A 374 21.58 13.51 10.93
C CYS A 374 22.28 13.58 9.56
N LEU A 375 21.76 12.86 8.58
CA LEU A 375 22.09 13.07 7.16
C LEU A 375 20.92 13.77 6.49
N LEU A 376 21.15 14.99 6.00
CA LEU A 376 20.10 15.90 5.56
C LEU A 376 20.33 16.40 4.14
N LYS A 377 19.25 16.49 3.34
CA LYS A 377 19.24 17.18 2.05
C LYS A 377 18.38 18.43 2.11
N TYR A 378 19.01 19.57 1.97
CA TYR A 378 18.33 20.88 1.98
C TYR A 378 19.15 21.94 1.24
N GLY A 379 18.47 22.97 0.71
CA GLY A 379 19.11 24.11 0.08
C GLY A 379 19.70 25.11 1.09
N THR A 380 20.20 26.21 0.59
CA THR A 380 20.73 27.32 1.40
C THR A 380 19.61 28.13 2.06
N GLY A 381 19.90 28.72 3.23
CA GLY A 381 18.94 29.62 3.93
C GLY A 381 18.04 28.94 4.96
N SER A 382 18.43 27.79 5.47
CA SER A 382 17.69 27.09 6.54
C SER A 382 17.76 27.85 7.88
N SER A 383 16.61 28.00 8.53
CA SER A 383 16.44 28.67 9.84
C SER A 383 16.34 27.68 11.01
N TYR A 384 17.02 26.54 10.94
CA TYR A 384 16.99 25.52 11.99
C TYR A 384 18.39 25.13 12.46
N ALA A 385 18.49 24.66 13.70
CA ALA A 385 19.75 24.30 14.31
C ALA A 385 20.22 22.91 13.87
N ILE A 386 21.40 22.86 13.25
CA ILE A 386 22.06 21.62 12.82
C ILE A 386 23.39 21.53 13.55
N ASP A 387 23.64 20.44 14.26
CA ASP A 387 24.91 20.23 14.95
C ASP A 387 26.07 19.89 13.97
N ALA A 388 27.29 19.99 14.48
CA ALA A 388 28.49 19.70 13.72
C ALA A 388 28.66 18.21 13.36
N GLY A 389 27.93 17.32 14.03
CA GLY A 389 27.91 15.86 13.76
C GLY A 389 26.99 15.48 12.59
N SER A 390 26.20 16.42 12.06
CA SER A 390 25.30 16.16 10.95
C SER A 390 25.98 16.29 9.59
N ILE A 391 25.57 15.45 8.64
CA ILE A 391 26.08 15.37 7.27
C ILE A 391 25.08 16.06 6.35
N LYS A 392 25.57 16.96 5.48
CA LYS A 392 24.72 17.80 4.64
C LYS A 392 24.92 17.45 3.16
N ASN A 393 23.82 17.25 2.42
CA ASN A 393 23.76 17.14 0.97
C ASN A 393 24.69 16.06 0.37
N GLN A 394 24.96 14.99 1.14
CA GLN A 394 25.64 13.82 0.64
C GLN A 394 24.63 12.68 0.41
N ASP A 395 24.80 11.96 -0.69
CA ASP A 395 23.93 10.82 -1.00
C ASP A 395 24.04 9.73 0.07
N PRO A 396 22.93 9.33 0.73
CA PRO A 396 22.93 8.24 1.70
C PRO A 396 23.27 6.88 1.09
N LYS A 397 23.27 6.74 -0.24
CA LYS A 397 23.56 5.50 -0.97
C LYS A 397 22.68 4.34 -0.54
N PHE A 398 21.35 4.53 -0.56
CA PHE A 398 20.41 3.46 -0.29
C PHE A 398 20.61 2.29 -1.26
N GLN A 399 20.40 1.06 -0.79
CA GLN A 399 20.48 -0.13 -1.64
C GLN A 399 19.42 -0.09 -2.75
N ASN A 400 18.18 0.24 -2.41
CA ASN A 400 17.10 0.44 -3.37
C ASN A 400 15.98 1.30 -2.76
N TYR A 401 15.64 2.42 -3.37
CA TYR A 401 14.56 3.29 -2.92
C TYR A 401 13.24 3.10 -3.68
N PHE A 402 13.22 2.32 -4.76
CA PHE A 402 11.99 2.04 -5.49
C PHE A 402 11.04 1.19 -4.66
N THR A 403 9.78 1.61 -4.54
CA THR A 403 8.80 1.01 -3.62
C THR A 403 8.52 -0.47 -3.86
N HIS A 404 8.57 -0.95 -5.12
CA HIS A 404 8.37 -2.36 -5.45
C HIS A 404 9.52 -3.29 -4.97
N LYS A 405 10.68 -2.73 -4.63
CA LYS A 405 11.85 -3.45 -4.11
C LYS A 405 12.52 -2.65 -2.98
N MET A 406 11.75 -1.90 -2.22
CA MET A 406 12.24 -0.96 -1.23
C MET A 406 13.20 -1.63 -0.23
N ASN A 407 14.43 -1.14 -0.22
CA ASN A 407 15.47 -1.50 0.74
C ASN A 407 16.29 -0.24 1.07
N LEU A 408 15.86 0.46 2.11
CA LEU A 408 16.49 1.71 2.54
C LEU A 408 17.66 1.51 3.50
N ARG A 409 18.24 0.31 3.53
CA ARG A 409 19.58 0.12 4.09
C ARG A 409 20.58 0.89 3.27
N VAL A 410 21.54 1.49 3.93
CA VAL A 410 22.66 2.16 3.27
C VAL A 410 23.74 1.15 2.84
N LYS A 411 24.46 1.45 1.77
CA LYS A 411 25.63 0.66 1.35
C LYS A 411 26.80 0.89 2.29
N ASP A 412 27.83 0.02 2.23
CA ASP A 412 28.98 0.10 3.14
C ASP A 412 29.82 1.38 2.94
N ASP A 413 29.83 1.95 1.77
CA ASP A 413 30.50 3.21 1.42
C ASP A 413 29.62 4.46 1.65
N SER A 414 28.49 4.31 2.37
CA SER A 414 27.60 5.43 2.71
C SER A 414 28.25 6.38 3.72
N PRO A 415 28.06 7.70 3.55
CA PRO A 415 28.48 8.68 4.55
C PRO A 415 27.72 8.55 5.89
N ALA A 416 26.57 7.86 5.92
CA ALA A 416 25.77 7.62 7.12
C ALA A 416 26.30 6.45 7.98
N LYS A 417 27.12 5.56 7.38
CA LYS A 417 27.56 4.32 8.03
C LYS A 417 28.47 4.61 9.23
N GLY A 418 28.07 4.13 10.41
CA GLY A 418 28.85 4.30 11.65
C GLY A 418 29.00 5.75 12.14
N LYS A 419 28.15 6.70 11.72
CA LYS A 419 28.24 8.13 12.06
C LYS A 419 27.15 8.60 13.04
N GLY A 420 26.32 7.70 13.52
CA GLY A 420 25.33 8.02 14.54
C GLY A 420 25.96 8.30 15.91
N ASN A 421 25.29 9.07 16.73
CA ASN A 421 25.69 9.37 18.10
C ASN A 421 25.40 8.16 19.00
N VAL A 422 26.44 7.65 19.67
CA VAL A 422 26.37 6.45 20.52
C VAL A 422 25.45 6.64 21.72
N THR A 423 25.47 7.81 22.36
CA THR A 423 24.61 8.12 23.51
C THR A 423 23.12 8.10 23.09
N VAL A 424 22.80 8.65 21.93
CA VAL A 424 21.44 8.60 21.38
C VAL A 424 21.05 7.16 21.04
N ALA A 425 21.95 6.39 20.44
CA ALA A 425 21.73 4.99 20.06
C ALA A 425 21.47 4.09 21.28
N ALA A 426 22.01 4.39 22.46
CA ALA A 426 21.73 3.65 23.68
C ALA A 426 20.22 3.59 24.03
N SER A 427 19.43 4.59 23.62
CA SER A 427 17.97 4.59 23.79
C SER A 427 17.21 3.81 22.72
N VAL A 428 17.90 3.37 21.66
CA VAL A 428 17.37 2.57 20.53
C VAL A 428 18.43 1.52 20.15
N PRO A 429 18.67 0.51 21.00
CA PRO A 429 19.86 -0.37 20.90
C PRO A 429 19.83 -1.30 19.69
N THR A 430 18.67 -1.50 19.08
CA THR A 430 18.51 -2.30 17.85
C THR A 430 17.87 -1.48 16.75
N ASP A 431 18.16 -1.83 15.50
CA ASP A 431 17.51 -1.27 14.34
C ASP A 431 16.12 -1.89 14.07
N ILE A 432 15.43 -1.40 13.05
CA ILE A 432 14.07 -1.88 12.69
C ILE A 432 14.00 -3.39 12.37
N VAL A 433 15.11 -4.03 12.05
CA VAL A 433 15.19 -5.47 11.76
C VAL A 433 15.96 -6.26 12.85
N GLY A 434 16.17 -5.64 14.03
CA GLY A 434 16.76 -6.29 15.21
C GLY A 434 18.29 -6.31 15.23
N VAL A 435 18.98 -5.64 14.31
CA VAL A 435 20.46 -5.57 14.32
C VAL A 435 20.93 -4.57 15.38
N SER A 436 21.93 -4.97 16.17
CA SER A 436 22.48 -4.16 17.27
C SER A 436 23.25 -2.93 16.78
N ARG A 437 23.07 -1.78 17.47
CA ARG A 437 23.76 -0.50 17.24
C ARG A 437 24.87 -0.17 18.23
N THR A 438 25.34 -1.13 19.03
CA THR A 438 26.09 -0.84 20.25
C THR A 438 27.47 -0.22 20.03
N ALA A 439 28.19 -0.56 18.97
CA ALA A 439 29.59 -0.14 18.80
C ALA A 439 29.77 1.06 17.85
N SER A 440 29.05 1.08 16.73
CA SER A 440 29.21 2.08 15.68
C SER A 440 27.85 2.32 14.99
N PRO A 441 26.95 3.08 15.63
CA PRO A 441 25.60 3.24 15.12
C PRO A 441 25.59 3.96 13.77
N THR A 442 24.84 3.41 12.82
CA THR A 442 24.55 4.03 11.54
C THR A 442 23.46 5.10 11.71
N ILE A 443 23.56 6.20 10.99
CA ILE A 443 22.48 7.20 10.90
C ILE A 443 21.32 6.59 10.09
N GLY A 444 20.09 6.68 10.59
CA GLY A 444 18.89 6.14 9.97
C GLY A 444 18.27 4.98 10.74
N ALA A 445 17.22 4.40 10.15
CA ALA A 445 16.43 3.32 10.75
C ALA A 445 17.11 1.93 10.69
N TYR A 446 18.10 1.76 9.84
CA TYR A 446 18.84 0.52 9.63
C TYR A 446 20.30 0.66 10.08
N GLN A 447 20.86 -0.44 10.62
CA GLN A 447 22.25 -0.54 11.05
C GLN A 447 23.21 -1.00 9.93
#